data_efde819a79f8f0988fcb6d6f24fd2fb7
#
_entry.id   efde819a79f8f0988fcb6d6f24fd2fb7
#
_cell.length_a   1.000
_cell.length_b   1.000
_cell.length_c   1.000
_cell.angle_alpha   90.00
_cell.angle_beta   90.00
_cell.angle_gamma   90.00
#
_symmetry.space_group_name_H-M   'P 1'
#
loop_
_entity.id
_entity.type
_entity.pdbx_description
1 polymer ?
#
loop_
_entity_poly.entity_id
_entity_poly.type
_entity_poly.pdbx_seq_one_letter_code
_entity_poly.pdbx_strand_id
1 'polypeptide(L)'
;GSYAYGDEVAFPFGFGLSYTDFAYSDMAVNYNASTDQFEVKVTVTNTGDTYSGKETVQVYSQSPYTAYDIANGVEKASVALCGFAKTGILAPGASETVTVYVDKRDLASFDAYGAGTYILDDGDYYLTVATDAHNAVNNTLAAKGYTVESTEGRMDADGDAALAYKWTQESFDATTYATSSNGTEITAQLSESDINLYSGNDGQGVTYLTRNDWTGTFPTQITQLALTEQMIGDLQDIQYDPAD
;
A
#
# COMPACT_ATOMS: atom_id res chain seq x y z
N GLY A 1 -3.17 -21.32 5.18
CA GLY A 1 -1.84 -21.23 5.73
C GLY A 1 -1.54 -19.80 6.14
N SER A 2 -0.85 -19.59 7.25
CA SER A 2 -0.39 -18.27 7.65
C SER A 2 0.80 -17.88 6.76
N TYR A 3 0.70 -16.74 6.11
CA TYR A 3 1.82 -16.14 5.41
C TYR A 3 2.65 -15.35 6.42
N ALA A 4 3.90 -15.74 6.61
CA ALA A 4 4.84 -15.04 7.47
C ALA A 4 5.65 -14.06 6.62
N TYR A 5 5.24 -12.80 6.57
CA TYR A 5 5.85 -11.77 5.71
C TYR A 5 7.36 -11.63 5.98
N GLY A 6 7.78 -11.62 7.26
CA GLY A 6 9.19 -11.48 7.63
C GLY A 6 10.08 -12.64 7.19
N ASP A 7 9.50 -13.83 6.99
CA ASP A 7 10.24 -15.02 6.53
C ASP A 7 10.40 -15.08 5.00
N GLU A 8 9.47 -14.43 4.26
CA GLU A 8 9.37 -14.55 2.81
C GLU A 8 9.91 -13.32 2.08
N VAL A 9 9.87 -12.13 2.70
CA VAL A 9 10.26 -10.86 2.08
C VAL A 9 11.61 -10.41 2.61
N ALA A 10 12.65 -10.53 1.80
CA ALA A 10 14.00 -10.11 2.16
C ALA A 10 14.15 -8.58 2.26
N PHE A 11 13.45 -7.82 1.40
CA PHE A 11 13.51 -6.35 1.36
C PHE A 11 12.11 -5.79 1.15
N PRO A 12 11.48 -5.19 2.17
CA PRO A 12 10.19 -4.55 2.03
C PRO A 12 10.30 -3.29 1.15
N PHE A 13 9.16 -2.85 0.61
CA PHE A 13 9.09 -1.58 -0.13
C PHE A 13 9.57 -0.42 0.77
N GLY A 14 10.43 0.44 0.24
CA GLY A 14 11.01 1.56 0.96
C GLY A 14 12.30 1.23 1.71
N PHE A 15 12.69 -0.04 1.80
CA PHE A 15 13.95 -0.45 2.45
C PHE A 15 15.16 0.23 1.82
N GLY A 16 16.09 0.66 2.67
CA GLY A 16 17.36 1.25 2.28
C GLY A 16 18.47 0.93 3.27
N LEU A 17 19.71 1.07 2.82
CA LEU A 17 20.91 0.90 3.65
C LEU A 17 21.57 2.26 3.87
N SER A 18 22.14 2.44 5.05
CA SER A 18 22.95 3.61 5.42
C SER A 18 24.24 3.17 6.13
N TYR A 19 25.27 4.01 6.13
CA TYR A 19 26.47 3.81 6.94
C TYR A 19 26.31 4.29 8.38
N THR A 20 25.15 4.81 8.73
CA THR A 20 24.80 5.29 10.07
C THR A 20 23.33 4.98 10.36
N ASP A 21 22.95 5.00 11.62
CA ASP A 21 21.59 4.72 12.07
C ASP A 21 20.84 6.02 12.37
N PHE A 22 19.50 5.98 12.18
CA PHE A 22 18.62 7.09 12.48
C PHE A 22 17.48 6.66 13.38
N ALA A 23 17.06 7.56 14.27
CA ALA A 23 15.87 7.41 15.09
C ALA A 23 14.87 8.50 14.77
N TYR A 24 13.58 8.15 14.84
CA TYR A 24 12.46 9.08 14.70
C TYR A 24 11.82 9.34 16.06
N SER A 25 11.43 10.61 16.29
CA SER A 25 10.74 11.03 17.51
C SER A 25 9.81 12.22 17.22
N ASP A 26 8.98 12.55 18.21
CA ASP A 26 8.16 13.77 18.23
C ASP A 26 7.28 13.94 16.98
N MET A 27 6.70 12.84 16.49
CA MET A 27 5.78 12.93 15.37
C MET A 27 4.56 13.78 15.75
N ALA A 28 4.24 14.73 14.91
CA ALA A 28 3.06 15.58 15.05
C ALA A 28 2.37 15.75 13.70
N VAL A 29 1.05 15.69 13.70
CA VAL A 29 0.25 15.84 12.47
C VAL A 29 -0.77 16.95 12.66
N ASN A 30 -0.86 17.83 11.68
CA ASN A 30 -1.87 18.88 11.62
C ASN A 30 -2.55 18.85 10.25
N TYR A 31 -3.89 18.88 10.24
CA TYR A 31 -4.65 18.98 9.00
C TYR A 31 -4.93 20.45 8.67
N ASN A 32 -4.55 20.86 7.47
CA ASN A 32 -4.82 22.18 6.93
C ASN A 32 -5.99 22.11 5.94
N ALA A 33 -7.17 22.53 6.38
CA ALA A 33 -8.37 22.51 5.55
C ALA A 33 -8.31 23.48 4.35
N SER A 34 -7.44 24.51 4.37
CA SER A 34 -7.32 25.45 3.26
C SER A 34 -6.55 24.87 2.08
N THR A 35 -5.63 23.94 2.32
CA THR A 35 -4.83 23.26 1.30
C THR A 35 -5.25 21.81 1.10
N ASP A 36 -6.18 21.31 1.93
CA ASP A 36 -6.61 19.91 1.97
C ASP A 36 -5.44 18.92 2.18
N GLN A 37 -4.50 19.30 3.06
CA GLN A 37 -3.27 18.56 3.32
C GLN A 37 -3.08 18.26 4.80
N PHE A 38 -2.48 17.11 5.08
CA PHE A 38 -1.86 16.82 6.37
C PHE A 38 -0.40 17.27 6.35
N GLU A 39 -0.02 18.04 7.35
CA GLU A 39 1.36 18.41 7.64
C GLU A 39 1.91 17.45 8.69
N VAL A 40 2.78 16.54 8.27
CA VAL A 40 3.41 15.53 9.14
C VAL A 40 4.80 15.99 9.47
N LYS A 41 5.08 16.24 10.75
CA LYS A 41 6.40 16.63 11.27
C LYS A 41 6.97 15.47 12.09
N VAL A 42 8.26 15.25 11.95
CA VAL A 42 9.00 14.27 12.74
C VAL A 42 10.43 14.74 12.94
N THR A 43 10.97 14.49 14.11
CA THR A 43 12.39 14.73 14.41
C THR A 43 13.20 13.50 14.04
N VAL A 44 14.22 13.68 13.19
CA VAL A 44 15.16 12.64 12.79
C VAL A 44 16.50 12.91 13.47
N THR A 45 17.03 11.93 14.17
CA THR A 45 18.33 12.01 14.84
C THR A 45 19.29 10.97 14.26
N ASN A 46 20.47 11.37 13.84
CA ASN A 46 21.56 10.42 13.54
C ASN A 46 22.07 9.82 14.87
N THR A 47 21.79 8.55 15.11
CA THR A 47 22.15 7.85 16.34
C THR A 47 23.50 7.11 16.26
N GLY A 48 24.12 7.07 15.08
CA GLY A 48 25.46 6.55 14.91
C GLY A 48 26.53 7.46 15.53
N ASP A 49 27.71 6.94 15.68
CA ASP A 49 28.85 7.60 16.36
C ASP A 49 29.98 8.04 15.41
N THR A 50 29.94 7.58 14.14
CA THR A 50 31.08 7.70 13.23
C THR A 50 30.76 8.49 11.97
N TYR A 51 29.65 8.21 11.30
CA TYR A 51 29.38 8.73 9.98
C TYR A 51 28.24 9.76 9.98
N SER A 52 28.43 10.81 9.18
CA SER A 52 27.33 11.69 8.81
C SER A 52 26.52 11.05 7.69
N GLY A 53 25.20 11.26 7.71
CA GLY A 53 24.29 10.68 6.71
C GLY A 53 23.06 11.55 6.47
N LYS A 54 22.28 11.14 5.49
CA LYS A 54 20.94 11.67 5.22
C LYS A 54 19.92 10.57 5.37
N GLU A 55 18.77 10.91 5.91
CA GLU A 55 17.63 10.02 6.04
C GLU A 55 16.49 10.44 5.14
N THR A 56 15.77 9.46 4.59
CA THR A 56 14.53 9.69 3.84
C THR A 56 13.34 9.32 4.72
N VAL A 57 12.69 10.33 5.26
CA VAL A 57 11.42 10.15 6.00
C VAL A 57 10.34 9.75 5.03
N GLN A 58 9.71 8.61 5.29
CA GLN A 58 8.62 8.07 4.49
C GLN A 58 7.34 8.10 5.33
N VAL A 59 6.26 8.63 4.75
CA VAL A 59 4.93 8.65 5.37
C VAL A 59 4.04 7.68 4.63
N TYR A 60 3.45 6.77 5.37
CA TYR A 60 2.52 5.77 4.87
C TYR A 60 1.12 6.02 5.42
N SER A 61 0.12 5.73 4.62
CA SER A 61 -1.28 5.72 5.03
C SER A 61 -1.84 4.32 5.11
N GLN A 62 -2.75 4.09 6.06
CA GLN A 62 -3.64 2.94 6.07
C GLN A 62 -5.07 3.45 6.03
N SER A 63 -5.84 3.05 5.02
CA SER A 63 -7.27 3.29 4.91
C SER A 63 -8.06 2.19 5.63
N PRO A 64 -9.28 2.45 6.12
CA PRO A 64 -10.17 1.40 6.58
C PRO A 64 -10.51 0.45 5.43
N TYR A 65 -10.77 -0.81 5.77
CA TYR A 65 -11.27 -1.83 4.83
C TYR A 65 -12.62 -2.30 5.33
N THR A 66 -13.67 -1.87 4.68
CA THR A 66 -15.03 -1.90 5.18
C THR A 66 -15.88 -2.99 4.53
N ALA A 67 -17.10 -3.19 5.04
CA ALA A 67 -18.06 -4.07 4.40
C ALA A 67 -18.48 -3.55 3.01
N TYR A 68 -18.46 -2.23 2.81
CA TYR A 68 -18.69 -1.63 1.50
C TYR A 68 -17.61 -2.04 0.50
N ASP A 69 -16.33 -1.97 0.90
CA ASP A 69 -15.19 -2.38 0.07
C ASP A 69 -15.31 -3.83 -0.38
N ILE A 70 -15.60 -4.71 0.56
CA ILE A 70 -15.79 -6.15 0.28
C ILE A 70 -16.92 -6.37 -0.73
N ALA A 71 -18.05 -5.68 -0.54
CA ALA A 71 -19.22 -5.83 -1.40
C ALA A 71 -19.02 -5.28 -2.81
N ASN A 72 -18.18 -4.25 -2.98
CA ASN A 72 -17.92 -3.57 -4.25
C ASN A 72 -16.55 -3.89 -4.86
N GLY A 73 -15.79 -4.83 -4.26
CA GLY A 73 -14.48 -5.23 -4.77
C GLY A 73 -13.43 -4.12 -4.73
N VAL A 74 -13.52 -3.19 -3.75
CA VAL A 74 -12.52 -2.14 -3.55
C VAL A 74 -11.37 -2.71 -2.74
N GLU A 75 -10.30 -3.10 -3.41
CA GLU A 75 -9.11 -3.64 -2.74
C GLU A 75 -8.15 -2.52 -2.33
N LYS A 76 -7.59 -2.65 -1.13
CA LYS A 76 -6.68 -1.66 -0.53
C LYS A 76 -5.44 -2.34 0.01
N ALA A 77 -4.28 -1.71 -0.18
CA ALA A 77 -3.05 -2.16 0.46
C ALA A 77 -3.14 -2.03 1.99
N SER A 78 -2.36 -2.85 2.71
CA SER A 78 -2.24 -2.73 4.17
C SER A 78 -1.70 -1.36 4.57
N VAL A 79 -0.72 -0.84 3.82
CA VAL A 79 -0.24 0.54 3.88
C VAL A 79 0.16 0.99 2.47
N ALA A 80 0.08 2.28 2.20
CA ALA A 80 0.51 2.89 0.95
C ALA A 80 1.41 4.10 1.24
N LEU A 81 2.52 4.25 0.52
CA LEU A 81 3.37 5.45 0.61
C LEU A 81 2.57 6.65 0.09
N CYS A 82 2.39 7.67 0.92
CA CYS A 82 1.64 8.88 0.57
C CYS A 82 2.48 10.17 0.65
N GLY A 83 3.72 10.09 1.08
CA GLY A 83 4.62 11.25 1.08
C GLY A 83 6.02 10.88 1.56
N PHE A 84 7.00 11.69 1.17
CA PHE A 84 8.36 11.56 1.67
C PHE A 84 9.11 12.89 1.62
N ALA A 85 10.11 13.02 2.47
CA ALA A 85 11.06 14.12 2.44
C ALA A 85 12.44 13.67 2.95
N LYS A 86 13.48 14.39 2.60
CA LYS A 86 14.85 14.01 2.94
C LYS A 86 15.47 15.04 3.88
N THR A 87 16.21 14.57 4.88
CA THR A 87 17.01 15.44 5.76
C THR A 87 18.17 16.08 5.01
N GLY A 88 18.73 17.14 5.59
CA GLY A 88 20.11 17.56 5.33
C GLY A 88 21.10 16.47 5.74
N ILE A 89 22.39 16.77 5.64
CA ILE A 89 23.43 15.89 6.19
C ILE A 89 23.46 16.07 7.70
N LEU A 90 23.19 15.00 8.44
CA LEU A 90 23.23 14.97 9.90
C LEU A 90 24.54 14.33 10.36
N ALA A 91 25.33 15.09 11.12
CA ALA A 91 26.48 14.56 11.82
C ALA A 91 26.03 13.59 12.95
N PRO A 92 26.93 12.74 13.47
CA PRO A 92 26.64 11.92 14.64
C PRO A 92 26.02 12.74 15.79
N GLY A 93 24.88 12.29 16.32
CA GLY A 93 24.13 12.96 17.37
C GLY A 93 23.31 14.19 16.92
N ALA A 94 23.42 14.63 15.69
CA ALA A 94 22.64 15.76 15.18
C ALA A 94 21.20 15.34 14.83
N SER A 95 20.28 16.31 15.00
CA SER A 95 18.85 16.12 14.69
C SER A 95 18.33 17.23 13.78
N GLU A 96 17.31 16.90 13.03
CA GLU A 96 16.52 17.81 12.18
C GLU A 96 15.05 17.47 12.24
N THR A 97 14.19 18.47 12.30
CA THR A 97 12.74 18.25 12.13
C THR A 97 12.38 18.35 10.66
N VAL A 98 11.88 17.26 10.11
CA VAL A 98 11.42 17.16 8.72
C VAL A 98 9.92 17.32 8.66
N THR A 99 9.43 18.03 7.66
CA THR A 99 7.99 18.15 7.36
C THR A 99 7.68 17.47 6.05
N VAL A 100 6.69 16.59 6.07
CA VAL A 100 6.12 15.95 4.88
C VAL A 100 4.67 16.40 4.73
N TYR A 101 4.31 16.87 3.54
CA TYR A 101 2.93 17.20 3.20
C TYR A 101 2.29 16.04 2.48
N VAL A 102 1.09 15.66 2.95
CA VAL A 102 0.30 14.56 2.39
C VAL A 102 -1.04 15.13 1.94
N ASP A 103 -1.35 15.04 0.67
CA ASP A 103 -2.65 15.42 0.15
C ASP A 103 -3.72 14.46 0.68
N LYS A 104 -4.80 14.98 1.24
CA LYS A 104 -5.90 14.13 1.73
C LYS A 104 -6.50 13.28 0.60
N ARG A 105 -6.45 13.77 -0.64
CA ARG A 105 -6.83 13.04 -1.84
C ARG A 105 -6.08 11.71 -1.99
N ASP A 106 -4.80 11.65 -1.59
CA ASP A 106 -3.98 10.44 -1.72
C ASP A 106 -4.41 9.31 -0.76
N LEU A 107 -5.28 9.61 0.20
CA LEU A 107 -5.90 8.63 1.08
C LEU A 107 -7.19 8.01 0.50
N ALA A 108 -7.72 8.59 -0.58
CA ALA A 108 -8.91 8.07 -1.24
C ALA A 108 -8.60 6.81 -2.05
N SER A 109 -9.58 5.92 -2.13
CA SER A 109 -9.52 4.69 -2.93
C SER A 109 -10.41 4.80 -4.16
N PHE A 110 -9.99 4.25 -5.30
CA PHE A 110 -10.83 4.22 -6.48
C PHE A 110 -11.81 3.04 -6.40
N ASP A 111 -13.10 3.34 -6.47
CA ASP A 111 -14.18 2.37 -6.50
C ASP A 111 -14.66 2.17 -7.94
N ALA A 112 -14.20 1.10 -8.57
CA ALA A 112 -14.49 0.85 -10.00
C ALA A 112 -15.90 0.33 -10.25
N TYR A 113 -16.50 -0.38 -9.29
CA TYR A 113 -17.73 -1.14 -9.50
C TYR A 113 -18.95 -0.54 -8.79
N GLY A 114 -18.75 0.25 -7.72
CA GLY A 114 -19.82 0.91 -6.99
C GLY A 114 -20.00 2.37 -7.42
N ALA A 115 -19.21 3.28 -6.84
CA ALA A 115 -19.34 4.72 -7.09
C ALA A 115 -18.77 5.18 -8.45
N GLY A 116 -17.88 4.39 -9.07
CA GLY A 116 -17.20 4.73 -10.33
C GLY A 116 -16.18 5.87 -10.21
N THR A 117 -15.76 6.20 -8.99
CA THR A 117 -14.88 7.34 -8.70
C THR A 117 -14.05 7.10 -7.44
N TYR A 118 -13.27 8.11 -7.01
CA TYR A 118 -12.55 8.06 -5.74
C TYR A 118 -13.50 8.25 -4.56
N ILE A 119 -13.31 7.42 -3.53
CA ILE A 119 -14.10 7.42 -2.30
C ILE A 119 -13.20 7.58 -1.07
N LEU A 120 -13.76 8.17 -0.01
CA LEU A 120 -13.29 8.03 1.35
C LEU A 120 -14.34 7.24 2.14
N ASP A 121 -13.93 6.10 2.68
CA ASP A 121 -14.81 5.33 3.57
C ASP A 121 -14.98 6.03 4.91
N ASP A 122 -16.07 5.76 5.59
CA ASP A 122 -16.17 6.02 7.00
C ASP A 122 -15.25 5.11 7.81
N GLY A 123 -14.66 5.65 8.85
CA GLY A 123 -13.77 4.91 9.75
C GLY A 123 -12.41 5.54 9.97
N ASP A 124 -11.54 4.76 10.59
CA ASP A 124 -10.23 5.22 11.04
C ASP A 124 -9.15 5.05 9.96
N TYR A 125 -8.56 6.15 9.59
CA TYR A 125 -7.34 6.24 8.78
C TYR A 125 -6.13 6.44 9.68
N TYR A 126 -5.00 5.92 9.26
CA TYR A 126 -3.73 6.11 9.96
C TYR A 126 -2.69 6.70 9.02
N LEU A 127 -1.93 7.68 9.52
CA LEU A 127 -0.69 8.15 8.91
C LEU A 127 0.46 7.73 9.83
N THR A 128 1.49 7.13 9.28
CA THR A 128 2.65 6.69 10.06
C THR A 128 3.95 7.07 9.36
N VAL A 129 4.94 7.46 10.16
CA VAL A 129 6.32 7.62 9.71
C VAL A 129 7.05 6.30 9.93
N ALA A 130 7.73 5.81 8.89
CA ALA A 130 8.44 4.55 8.97
C ALA A 130 9.65 4.54 8.02
N THR A 131 10.57 3.60 8.24
CA THR A 131 11.75 3.37 7.39
C THR A 131 11.40 2.57 6.12
N ASP A 132 10.30 1.82 6.17
CA ASP A 132 9.81 0.96 5.10
C ASP A 132 8.33 0.59 5.33
N ALA A 133 7.70 -0.05 4.35
CA ALA A 133 6.29 -0.41 4.39
C ALA A 133 5.96 -1.43 5.51
N HIS A 134 6.88 -2.33 5.83
CA HIS A 134 6.65 -3.34 6.87
C HIS A 134 6.67 -2.71 8.27
N ASN A 135 7.63 -1.82 8.52
CA ASN A 135 7.68 -1.00 9.72
C ASN A 135 6.41 -0.14 9.87
N ALA A 136 5.91 0.41 8.76
CA ALA A 136 4.66 1.17 8.75
C ALA A 136 3.45 0.32 9.19
N VAL A 137 3.38 -0.95 8.77
CA VAL A 137 2.34 -1.89 9.24
C VAL A 137 2.48 -2.11 10.74
N ASN A 138 3.70 -2.38 11.24
CA ASN A 138 3.93 -2.60 12.66
C ASN A 138 3.56 -1.39 13.51
N ASN A 139 3.94 -0.16 13.10
CA ASN A 139 3.57 1.07 13.81
C ASN A 139 2.06 1.28 13.83
N THR A 140 1.38 1.02 12.72
CA THR A 140 -0.07 1.13 12.65
C THR A 140 -0.78 0.09 13.53
N LEU A 141 -0.27 -1.14 13.57
CA LEU A 141 -0.80 -2.19 14.45
C LEU A 141 -0.56 -1.85 15.93
N ALA A 142 0.60 -1.30 16.27
CA ALA A 142 0.90 -0.82 17.61
C ALA A 142 -0.08 0.30 18.05
N ALA A 143 -0.38 1.25 17.15
CA ALA A 143 -1.37 2.30 17.41
C ALA A 143 -2.80 1.75 17.61
N LYS A 144 -3.10 0.56 17.09
CA LYS A 144 -4.35 -0.19 17.31
C LYS A 144 -4.30 -1.08 18.56
N GLY A 145 -3.19 -1.08 19.28
CA GLY A 145 -3.01 -1.85 20.52
C GLY A 145 -2.55 -3.30 20.32
N TYR A 146 -2.05 -3.66 19.12
CA TYR A 146 -1.49 -4.97 18.87
C TYR A 146 0.01 -5.03 19.19
N THR A 147 0.48 -6.20 19.61
CA THR A 147 1.88 -6.53 19.88
C THR A 147 2.24 -7.85 19.22
N VAL A 148 3.53 -8.18 19.17
CA VAL A 148 4.00 -9.50 18.73
C VAL A 148 3.30 -10.61 19.51
N GLU A 149 3.18 -10.48 20.83
CA GLU A 149 2.51 -11.46 21.68
C GLU A 149 1.02 -11.58 21.35
N SER A 150 0.28 -10.45 21.25
CA SER A 150 -1.17 -10.46 21.00
C SER A 150 -1.53 -10.97 19.59
N THR A 151 -0.57 -10.93 18.67
CA THR A 151 -0.73 -11.44 17.29
C THR A 151 -0.17 -12.84 17.09
N GLU A 152 0.26 -13.50 18.18
CA GLU A 152 0.84 -14.86 18.13
C GLU A 152 2.04 -14.95 17.17
N GLY A 153 2.88 -13.90 17.14
CA GLY A 153 4.06 -13.82 16.30
C GLY A 153 3.77 -13.49 14.82
N ARG A 154 2.56 -13.06 14.47
CA ARG A 154 2.25 -12.57 13.11
C ARG A 154 2.85 -11.20 12.82
N MET A 155 3.04 -10.36 13.85
CA MET A 155 3.96 -9.22 13.78
C MET A 155 5.38 -9.76 14.02
N ASP A 156 6.33 -9.32 13.22
CA ASP A 156 7.74 -9.70 13.39
C ASP A 156 8.47 -8.83 14.43
N ALA A 157 7.96 -7.63 14.69
CA ALA A 157 8.43 -6.72 15.70
C ALA A 157 7.29 -5.88 16.28
N ASP A 158 7.41 -5.46 17.54
CA ASP A 158 6.52 -4.43 18.08
C ASP A 158 6.81 -3.11 17.35
N GLY A 159 5.75 -2.45 16.90
CA GLY A 159 5.85 -1.15 16.28
C GLY A 159 5.89 -0.02 17.32
N ASP A 160 6.09 1.19 16.84
CA ASP A 160 6.03 2.41 17.66
C ASP A 160 4.72 3.16 17.40
N ALA A 161 3.80 3.08 18.36
CA ALA A 161 2.52 3.79 18.31
C ALA A 161 2.67 5.32 18.28
N ALA A 162 3.79 5.87 18.81
CA ALA A 162 4.07 7.31 18.80
C ALA A 162 4.41 7.84 17.40
N LEU A 163 4.77 6.95 16.46
CA LEU A 163 5.01 7.25 15.06
C LEU A 163 3.79 7.03 14.17
N ALA A 164 2.59 6.91 14.75
CA ALA A 164 1.34 6.79 14.02
C ALA A 164 0.29 7.78 14.53
N TYR A 165 -0.41 8.40 13.62
CA TYR A 165 -1.50 9.34 13.86
C TYR A 165 -2.79 8.78 13.31
N LYS A 166 -3.86 8.80 14.12
CA LYS A 166 -5.20 8.39 13.71
C LYS A 166 -6.04 9.60 13.32
N TRP A 167 -6.69 9.52 12.16
CA TRP A 167 -7.73 10.42 11.73
C TRP A 167 -9.00 9.62 11.43
N THR A 168 -10.16 10.13 11.83
CA THR A 168 -11.45 9.46 11.59
C THR A 168 -12.26 10.23 10.55
N GLN A 169 -12.66 9.56 9.48
CA GLN A 169 -13.67 10.03 8.54
C GLN A 169 -15.04 9.65 9.08
N GLU A 170 -15.88 10.64 9.35
CA GLU A 170 -17.16 10.46 10.04
C GLU A 170 -18.25 9.82 9.17
N SER A 171 -18.13 9.92 7.85
CA SER A 171 -19.12 9.38 6.92
C SER A 171 -18.48 9.04 5.58
N PHE A 172 -19.06 8.07 4.89
CA PHE A 172 -18.70 7.73 3.51
C PHE A 172 -18.84 8.94 2.59
N ASP A 173 -17.83 9.17 1.75
CA ASP A 173 -17.78 10.30 0.80
C ASP A 173 -17.30 9.82 -0.58
N ALA A 174 -18.19 9.89 -1.56
CA ALA A 174 -17.94 9.61 -2.96
C ALA A 174 -18.04 10.88 -3.83
N THR A 175 -17.97 12.07 -3.25
CA THR A 175 -18.21 13.34 -3.94
C THR A 175 -17.01 14.28 -3.93
N THR A 176 -16.30 14.39 -2.81
CA THR A 176 -15.20 15.35 -2.64
C THR A 176 -14.11 15.17 -3.68
N TYR A 177 -13.76 13.92 -4.01
CA TYR A 177 -12.71 13.61 -5.00
C TYR A 177 -13.25 12.99 -6.29
N ALA A 178 -14.54 13.21 -6.59
CA ALA A 178 -15.18 12.76 -7.83
C ALA A 178 -14.75 13.56 -9.08
N THR A 179 -14.03 14.66 -8.87
CA THR A 179 -13.50 15.48 -9.97
C THR A 179 -11.99 15.68 -9.80
N SER A 180 -11.30 15.81 -10.92
CA SER A 180 -9.88 16.20 -10.96
C SER A 180 -9.70 17.68 -10.62
N SER A 181 -8.45 18.12 -10.45
CA SER A 181 -8.12 19.50 -10.10
C SER A 181 -8.59 20.55 -11.11
N ASN A 182 -8.83 20.17 -12.36
CA ASN A 182 -9.37 21.03 -13.43
C ASN A 182 -10.90 20.94 -13.55
N GLY A 183 -11.58 20.23 -12.65
CA GLY A 183 -13.03 20.06 -12.63
C GLY A 183 -13.58 18.98 -13.57
N THR A 184 -12.71 18.19 -14.21
CA THR A 184 -13.16 17.05 -15.03
C THR A 184 -13.66 15.93 -14.13
N GLU A 185 -14.83 15.38 -14.42
CA GLU A 185 -15.38 14.22 -13.73
C GLU A 185 -14.46 13.01 -13.89
N ILE A 186 -14.22 12.32 -12.76
CA ILE A 186 -13.44 11.09 -12.73
C ILE A 186 -14.40 9.92 -12.88
N THR A 187 -14.14 9.08 -13.89
CA THR A 187 -14.95 7.91 -14.23
C THR A 187 -14.08 6.68 -14.37
N ALA A 188 -14.68 5.49 -14.38
CA ALA A 188 -13.98 4.21 -14.60
C ALA A 188 -13.58 4.05 -16.08
N GLN A 189 -12.61 4.84 -16.55
CA GLN A 189 -12.19 4.88 -17.96
C GLN A 189 -11.60 3.56 -18.47
N LEU A 190 -11.15 2.67 -17.56
CA LEU A 190 -10.55 1.39 -17.90
C LEU A 190 -11.52 0.21 -17.72
N SER A 191 -12.81 0.46 -17.53
CA SER A 191 -13.83 -0.59 -17.35
C SER A 191 -13.86 -1.59 -18.51
N GLU A 192 -13.62 -1.14 -19.73
CA GLU A 192 -13.57 -2.01 -20.92
C GLU A 192 -12.28 -2.84 -21.03
N SER A 193 -11.29 -2.57 -20.16
CA SER A 193 -10.04 -3.32 -20.08
C SER A 193 -10.08 -4.44 -19.03
N ASP A 194 -11.21 -4.64 -18.36
CA ASP A 194 -11.36 -5.73 -17.38
C ASP A 194 -11.30 -7.08 -18.13
N ILE A 195 -10.38 -7.93 -17.69
CA ILE A 195 -10.19 -9.27 -18.26
C ILE A 195 -11.47 -10.13 -18.18
N ASN A 196 -12.34 -9.84 -17.21
CA ASN A 196 -13.60 -10.56 -17.02
C ASN A 196 -14.77 -10.00 -17.83
N LEU A 197 -14.60 -8.87 -18.55
CA LEU A 197 -15.68 -8.22 -19.30
C LEU A 197 -16.36 -9.17 -20.30
N TYR A 198 -15.60 -10.03 -20.93
CA TYR A 198 -16.08 -10.95 -21.98
C TYR A 198 -16.13 -12.42 -21.56
N SER A 199 -15.62 -12.78 -20.38
CA SER A 199 -15.51 -14.15 -19.93
C SER A 199 -16.66 -14.63 -19.03
N GLY A 200 -17.64 -13.78 -18.74
CA GLY A 200 -18.66 -14.02 -17.73
C GLY A 200 -19.73 -15.09 -18.05
N ASN A 201 -19.79 -15.60 -19.30
CA ASN A 201 -20.87 -16.51 -19.71
C ASN A 201 -20.49 -17.99 -19.72
N ASP A 202 -19.22 -18.33 -19.59
CA ASP A 202 -18.71 -19.71 -19.68
C ASP A 202 -18.05 -20.21 -18.39
N GLY A 203 -18.02 -19.40 -17.33
CA GLY A 203 -17.39 -19.73 -16.05
C GLY A 203 -15.86 -19.71 -16.10
N GLN A 204 -15.26 -19.17 -17.17
CA GLN A 204 -13.80 -19.08 -17.33
C GLN A 204 -13.22 -17.75 -16.84
N GLY A 205 -13.98 -16.94 -16.11
CA GLY A 205 -13.53 -15.69 -15.54
C GLY A 205 -12.35 -15.88 -14.59
N VAL A 206 -11.45 -14.89 -14.57
CA VAL A 206 -10.36 -14.82 -13.60
C VAL A 206 -10.92 -14.37 -12.25
N THR A 207 -10.65 -15.13 -11.19
CA THR A 207 -10.93 -14.70 -9.83
C THR A 207 -9.85 -13.75 -9.38
N TYR A 208 -10.21 -12.48 -9.10
CA TYR A 208 -9.30 -11.51 -8.54
C TYR A 208 -8.94 -11.86 -7.09
N LEU A 209 -7.70 -11.58 -6.72
CA LEU A 209 -7.26 -11.72 -5.34
C LEU A 209 -8.00 -10.71 -4.47
N THR A 210 -8.45 -11.17 -3.31
CA THR A 210 -9.03 -10.30 -2.30
C THR A 210 -8.37 -10.53 -0.94
N ARG A 211 -8.10 -9.44 -0.23
CA ARG A 211 -7.61 -9.52 1.16
C ARG A 211 -8.70 -9.95 2.15
N ASN A 212 -9.96 -10.02 1.72
CA ASN A 212 -11.07 -10.40 2.58
C ASN A 212 -10.90 -11.81 3.16
N ASP A 213 -10.51 -12.77 2.36
CA ASP A 213 -10.35 -14.15 2.80
C ASP A 213 -9.05 -14.84 2.35
N TRP A 214 -8.34 -14.25 1.39
CA TRP A 214 -7.14 -14.82 0.78
C TRP A 214 -7.35 -16.21 0.16
N THR A 215 -8.60 -16.63 -0.01
CA THR A 215 -8.95 -17.93 -0.56
C THR A 215 -8.56 -18.01 -2.03
N GLY A 216 -7.87 -19.07 -2.40
CA GLY A 216 -7.43 -19.27 -3.78
C GLY A 216 -6.27 -18.36 -4.23
N THR A 217 -5.75 -17.50 -3.34
CA THR A 217 -4.65 -16.56 -3.64
C THR A 217 -3.35 -17.26 -3.98
N PHE A 218 -3.06 -18.37 -3.31
CA PHE A 218 -1.86 -19.15 -3.55
C PHE A 218 -2.25 -20.48 -4.20
N PRO A 219 -1.78 -20.77 -5.42
CA PRO A 219 -1.98 -22.06 -6.01
C PRO A 219 -1.30 -23.12 -5.13
N THR A 220 -2.05 -24.11 -4.68
CA THR A 220 -1.53 -25.22 -3.89
C THR A 220 -0.70 -26.20 -4.72
N GLN A 221 -0.77 -26.07 -6.04
CA GLN A 221 -0.02 -26.88 -6.98
C GLN A 221 0.21 -26.08 -8.28
N ILE A 222 1.44 -26.13 -8.79
CA ILE A 222 1.74 -25.61 -10.13
C ILE A 222 1.02 -26.50 -11.14
N THR A 223 0.08 -25.93 -11.87
CA THR A 223 -0.55 -26.62 -12.99
C THR A 223 0.47 -26.71 -14.11
N GLN A 224 1.03 -27.89 -14.35
CA GLN A 224 1.83 -28.10 -15.53
C GLN A 224 0.89 -28.12 -16.74
N LEU A 225 1.07 -27.20 -17.66
CA LEU A 225 0.48 -27.29 -18.99
C LEU A 225 1.20 -28.43 -19.73
N ALA A 226 0.58 -29.57 -19.82
CA ALA A 226 1.02 -30.62 -20.73
C ALA A 226 0.69 -30.17 -22.15
N LEU A 227 1.65 -30.29 -23.08
CA LEU A 227 1.36 -30.12 -24.49
C LEU A 227 0.31 -31.18 -24.89
N THR A 228 -0.78 -30.71 -25.48
CA THR A 228 -1.79 -31.61 -26.04
C THR A 228 -1.29 -32.21 -27.35
N GLU A 229 -1.83 -33.38 -27.74
CA GLU A 229 -1.51 -33.97 -29.04
C GLU A 229 -1.79 -33.03 -30.22
N GLN A 230 -2.83 -32.19 -30.08
CA GLN A 230 -3.16 -31.15 -31.05
C GLN A 230 -2.04 -30.10 -31.16
N MET A 231 -1.53 -29.57 -30.03
CA MET A 231 -0.43 -28.61 -30.03
C MET A 231 0.85 -29.21 -30.62
N ILE A 232 1.11 -30.49 -30.35
CA ILE A 232 2.26 -31.21 -30.93
C ILE A 232 2.08 -31.36 -32.42
N GLY A 233 0.88 -31.71 -32.89
CA GLY A 233 0.54 -31.81 -34.31
C GLY A 233 0.70 -30.47 -35.03
N ASP A 234 0.16 -29.40 -34.47
CA ASP A 234 0.24 -28.04 -35.03
C ASP A 234 1.72 -27.55 -35.15
N LEU A 235 2.57 -27.91 -34.19
CA LEU A 235 4.01 -27.60 -34.23
C LEU A 235 4.78 -28.43 -35.27
N GLN A 236 4.30 -29.64 -35.61
CA GLN A 236 4.93 -30.51 -36.60
C GLN A 236 4.51 -30.18 -38.04
N ASP A 237 3.32 -29.58 -38.21
CA ASP A 237 2.78 -29.20 -39.51
C ASP A 237 3.28 -27.86 -40.05
N ILE A 238 4.15 -27.15 -39.30
CA ILE A 238 4.79 -25.93 -39.79
C ILE A 238 5.78 -26.32 -40.92
N GLN A 239 5.31 -26.17 -42.14
CA GLN A 239 6.15 -26.27 -43.32
C GLN A 239 6.84 -24.94 -43.56
N TYR A 240 8.15 -24.91 -43.39
CA TYR A 240 8.97 -23.77 -43.84
C TYR A 240 9.08 -23.80 -45.34
N ASP A 241 8.54 -22.80 -46.03
CA ASP A 241 8.82 -22.56 -47.45
C ASP A 241 10.05 -21.66 -47.58
N PRO A 242 11.19 -22.15 -48.08
CA PRO A 242 12.38 -21.33 -48.23
C PRO A 242 12.30 -20.27 -49.33
N ALA A 243 11.15 -20.13 -49.99
CA ALA A 243 10.88 -19.14 -51.02
C ALA A 243 10.12 -17.89 -50.55
N ASP A 244 9.70 -17.83 -49.29
CA ASP A 244 9.05 -16.65 -48.66
C ASP A 244 10.11 -15.74 -47.97
#